data_4f8ed5b91da815bb36bd7dfa44dace37
#
_entry.id   4f8ed5b91da815bb36bd7dfa44dace37
#
_cell.length_a   1.000
_cell.length_b   1.000
_cell.length_c   1.000
_cell.angle_alpha   90.00
_cell.angle_beta   90.00
_cell.angle_gamma   90.00
#
_symmetry.space_group_name_H-M   'P 1'
#
loop_
_entity.id
_entity.type
_entity.pdbx_description
1 polymer ?
#
loop_
_entity_poly.entity_id
_entity_poly.type
_entity_poly.pdbx_seq_one_letter_code
_entity_poly.pdbx_strand_id
1 'polypeptide(L)'
;HGTKVSADVLSVDRDTLFPLQAHLGYEITQSLFIGKNCILVEGPSDVLYLQVVSRALQARKRTFLDPRWTICPTGGLDKITSFASLFSGNNLNIVTLCDYGTGDKKKVERLRETQILKVGRVLTAADFSGKPESDVEDLFDPEIYCALVTAALGLEKNRAITPEDAEKAAPDTVRITKQVEAVCRALPPETP
;
A
#
# COMPACT_ATOMS: atom_id res chain seq x y z
N HIS A 1 32.87 24.18 9.79
CA HIS A 1 31.84 23.25 10.15
C HIS A 1 31.71 22.22 9.02
N GLY A 2 32.16 21.00 9.24
CA GLY A 2 32.07 19.91 8.24
C GLY A 2 30.82 19.07 8.41
N THR A 3 30.48 18.32 7.36
CA THR A 3 29.38 17.34 7.38
C THR A 3 29.67 16.24 8.41
N LYS A 4 28.78 16.00 9.34
CA LYS A 4 28.84 14.87 10.28
C LYS A 4 28.01 13.72 9.73
N VAL A 5 28.59 12.52 9.70
CA VAL A 5 27.88 11.29 9.34
C VAL A 5 27.64 10.49 10.62
N SER A 6 26.41 10.15 10.91
CA SER A 6 26.02 9.31 12.04
C SER A 6 25.28 8.07 11.54
N ALA A 7 25.57 6.93 12.15
CA ALA A 7 24.83 5.68 11.89
C ALA A 7 23.48 5.65 12.61
N ASP A 8 23.27 6.51 13.59
CA ASP A 8 22.03 6.62 14.35
C ASP A 8 21.26 7.88 13.89
N VAL A 9 20.34 7.69 12.96
CA VAL A 9 19.57 8.78 12.34
C VAL A 9 18.56 9.40 13.30
N LEU A 10 18.14 8.70 14.34
CA LEU A 10 17.13 9.17 15.29
C LEU A 10 17.71 9.92 16.50
N SER A 11 19.03 9.79 16.74
CA SER A 11 19.73 10.58 17.77
C SER A 11 20.21 11.95 17.25
N VAL A 12 20.05 12.20 15.96
CA VAL A 12 20.52 13.43 15.31
C VAL A 12 19.42 14.49 15.35
N ASP A 13 19.86 15.74 15.53
CA ASP A 13 19.06 16.95 15.66
C ASP A 13 17.81 16.97 14.77
N ARG A 14 16.70 17.49 15.30
CA ARG A 14 15.39 17.60 14.60
C ARG A 14 15.50 18.19 13.20
N ASP A 15 16.47 19.09 12.99
CA ASP A 15 16.70 19.76 11.71
C ASP A 15 17.25 18.83 10.61
N THR A 16 17.79 17.65 10.97
CA THR A 16 18.32 16.68 10.00
C THR A 16 17.27 15.69 9.55
N LEU A 17 16.30 15.37 10.42
CA LEU A 17 15.22 14.43 10.10
C LEU A 17 14.20 15.04 9.13
N PHE A 18 13.94 16.34 9.26
CA PHE A 18 12.94 17.07 8.51
C PHE A 18 13.15 17.06 6.97
N PRO A 19 14.36 17.37 6.45
CA PRO A 19 14.60 17.29 5.00
C PRO A 19 14.46 15.87 4.44
N LEU A 20 14.82 14.85 5.23
CA LEU A 20 14.69 13.45 4.83
C LEU A 20 13.20 13.05 4.75
N GLN A 21 12.40 13.45 5.73
CA GLN A 21 10.96 13.23 5.75
C GLN A 21 10.25 13.91 4.57
N ALA A 22 10.62 15.17 4.28
CA ALA A 22 10.09 15.91 3.15
C ALA A 22 10.48 15.26 1.81
N HIS A 23 11.72 14.77 1.68
CA HIS A 23 12.19 14.06 0.49
C HIS A 23 11.46 12.74 0.27
N LEU A 24 11.11 12.04 1.35
CA LEU A 24 10.32 10.81 1.31
C LEU A 24 8.81 11.08 1.07
N GLY A 25 8.39 12.33 1.02
CA GLY A 25 6.98 12.70 0.82
C GLY A 25 6.09 12.39 2.02
N TYR A 26 6.67 12.39 3.23
CA TYR A 26 5.96 12.07 4.46
C TYR A 26 5.44 13.35 5.14
N GLU A 27 4.17 13.42 5.44
CA GLU A 27 3.62 14.52 6.22
C GLU A 27 4.07 14.41 7.69
N ILE A 28 4.55 15.51 8.25
CA ILE A 28 5.16 15.60 9.60
C ILE A 28 4.22 15.09 10.70
N THR A 29 2.92 15.24 10.51
CA THR A 29 1.90 14.82 11.46
C THR A 29 1.82 13.29 11.62
N GLN A 30 2.27 12.53 10.66
CA GLN A 30 2.25 11.06 10.69
C GLN A 30 3.52 10.45 11.28
N SER A 31 4.65 11.15 11.23
CA SER A 31 5.96 10.63 11.68
C SER A 31 6.15 10.61 13.20
N LEU A 32 5.36 11.36 13.95
CA LEU A 32 5.53 11.51 15.41
C LEU A 32 5.02 10.32 16.23
N PHE A 33 4.28 9.39 15.63
CA PHE A 33 3.61 8.29 16.32
C PHE A 33 3.79 6.94 15.66
N ILE A 34 5.02 6.59 15.28
CA ILE A 34 5.31 5.22 14.86
C ILE A 34 5.29 4.34 16.08
N GLY A 35 4.29 3.47 16.15
CA GLY A 35 4.17 2.49 17.22
C GLY A 35 5.27 1.43 17.14
N LYS A 36 5.40 0.62 18.20
CA LYS A 36 6.35 -0.48 18.27
C LYS A 36 6.16 -1.53 17.16
N ASN A 37 4.95 -1.62 16.60
CA ASN A 37 4.59 -2.51 15.50
C ASN A 37 4.14 -1.66 14.31
N CYS A 38 4.75 -1.83 13.15
CA CYS A 38 4.50 -1.01 11.97
C CYS A 38 4.25 -1.88 10.74
N ILE A 39 3.19 -1.56 10.00
CA ILE A 39 2.94 -2.09 8.67
C ILE A 39 3.30 -1.00 7.67
N LEU A 40 4.31 -1.22 6.85
CA LEU A 40 4.65 -0.36 5.74
C LEU A 40 3.82 -0.76 4.53
N VAL A 41 3.15 0.20 3.92
CA VAL A 41 2.33 0.03 2.71
C VAL A 41 2.77 1.03 1.65
N GLU A 42 2.37 0.82 0.40
CA GLU A 42 2.83 1.67 -0.70
C GLU A 42 2.18 3.04 -0.69
N GLY A 43 0.87 3.10 -0.47
CA GLY A 43 0.11 4.32 -0.62
C GLY A 43 -0.95 4.57 0.45
N PRO A 44 -1.59 5.75 0.42
CA PRO A 44 -2.67 6.10 1.33
C PRO A 44 -3.94 5.27 1.11
N SER A 45 -4.19 4.76 -0.11
CA SER A 45 -5.28 3.84 -0.41
C SER A 45 -5.21 2.58 0.45
N ASP A 46 -4.01 1.99 0.57
CA ASP A 46 -3.79 0.78 1.37
C ASP A 46 -4.12 1.01 2.84
N VAL A 47 -3.77 2.21 3.36
CA VAL A 47 -4.12 2.60 4.74
C VAL A 47 -5.63 2.59 4.92
N LEU A 48 -6.36 3.21 3.98
CA LEU A 48 -7.81 3.28 4.05
C LEU A 48 -8.45 1.90 3.95
N TYR A 49 -8.04 1.07 2.99
CA TYR A 49 -8.55 -0.30 2.83
C TYR A 49 -8.31 -1.13 4.09
N LEU A 50 -7.08 -1.18 4.60
CA LEU A 50 -6.77 -1.95 5.79
C LEU A 50 -7.57 -1.47 7.01
N GLN A 51 -7.74 -0.15 7.20
CA GLN A 51 -8.52 0.38 8.30
C GLN A 51 -10.02 0.07 8.19
N VAL A 52 -10.60 0.27 7.00
CA VAL A 52 -12.04 0.04 6.78
C VAL A 52 -12.38 -1.43 6.93
N VAL A 53 -11.59 -2.32 6.29
CA VAL A 53 -11.79 -3.77 6.38
C VAL A 53 -11.58 -4.27 7.81
N SER A 54 -10.54 -3.80 8.50
CA SER A 54 -10.29 -4.15 9.90
C SER A 54 -11.47 -3.79 10.80
N ARG A 55 -12.01 -2.58 10.67
CA ARG A 55 -13.21 -2.14 11.42
C ARG A 55 -14.44 -2.99 11.10
N ALA A 56 -14.66 -3.32 9.81
CA ALA A 56 -15.77 -4.15 9.38
C ALA A 56 -15.67 -5.58 9.94
N LEU A 57 -14.48 -6.15 9.99
CA LEU A 57 -14.21 -7.47 10.57
C LEU A 57 -14.43 -7.44 12.10
N GLN A 58 -13.93 -6.40 12.77
CA GLN A 58 -14.14 -6.20 14.21
C GLN A 58 -15.63 -6.13 14.57
N ALA A 59 -16.40 -5.35 13.80
CA ALA A 59 -17.85 -5.23 14.02
C ALA A 59 -18.57 -6.58 13.84
N ARG A 60 -18.03 -7.47 13.01
CA ARG A 60 -18.54 -8.85 12.80
C ARG A 60 -17.92 -9.88 13.74
N LYS A 61 -17.15 -9.46 14.75
CA LYS A 61 -16.44 -10.34 15.71
C LYS A 61 -15.51 -11.35 15.01
N ARG A 62 -14.94 -10.98 13.87
CA ARG A 62 -13.93 -11.75 13.13
C ARG A 62 -12.53 -11.25 13.47
N THR A 63 -11.51 -12.00 13.08
CA THR A 63 -10.11 -11.57 13.20
C THR A 63 -9.90 -10.27 12.45
N PHE A 64 -9.35 -9.28 13.11
CA PHE A 64 -9.08 -7.94 12.59
C PHE A 64 -7.66 -7.51 12.95
N LEU A 65 -7.17 -6.44 12.37
CA LEU A 65 -5.85 -5.90 12.67
C LEU A 65 -5.80 -5.39 14.11
N ASP A 66 -4.84 -5.91 14.86
CA ASP A 66 -4.61 -5.49 16.25
C ASP A 66 -4.31 -3.98 16.29
N PRO A 67 -5.01 -3.20 17.14
CA PRO A 67 -4.83 -1.75 17.26
C PRO A 67 -3.40 -1.30 17.62
N ARG A 68 -2.56 -2.23 18.07
CA ARG A 68 -1.14 -1.94 18.35
C ARG A 68 -0.28 -1.81 17.09
N TRP A 69 -0.83 -2.15 15.92
CA TRP A 69 -0.16 -1.96 14.65
C TRP A 69 -0.49 -0.61 14.05
N THR A 70 0.54 0.15 13.71
CA THR A 70 0.43 1.42 12.97
C THR A 70 0.66 1.14 11.49
N ILE A 71 -0.23 1.64 10.62
CA ILE A 71 -0.09 1.51 9.18
C ILE A 71 0.59 2.78 8.67
N CYS A 72 1.71 2.65 7.95
CA CYS A 72 2.52 3.75 7.48
C CYS A 72 2.66 3.71 5.95
N PRO A 73 2.10 4.66 5.21
CA PRO A 73 2.31 4.76 3.78
C PRO A 73 3.73 5.27 3.49
N THR A 74 4.42 4.64 2.54
CA THR A 74 5.80 4.98 2.19
C THR A 74 5.92 5.85 0.95
N GLY A 75 4.86 5.92 0.15
CA GLY A 75 4.85 6.63 -1.13
C GLY A 75 5.47 5.82 -2.27
N GLY A 76 5.36 4.50 -2.21
CA GLY A 76 5.73 3.53 -3.23
C GLY A 76 6.77 2.50 -2.77
N LEU A 77 6.79 1.37 -3.49
CA LEU A 77 7.63 0.20 -3.18
C LEU A 77 9.13 0.56 -3.06
N ASP A 78 9.63 1.44 -3.91
CA ASP A 78 11.05 1.85 -3.90
C ASP A 78 11.46 2.55 -2.58
N LYS A 79 10.51 3.15 -1.88
CA LYS A 79 10.78 3.86 -0.61
C LYS A 79 10.70 2.96 0.62
N ILE A 80 10.08 1.77 0.51
CA ILE A 80 9.92 0.85 1.64
C ILE A 80 11.27 0.49 2.27
N THR A 81 12.30 0.22 1.45
CA THR A 81 13.64 -0.11 1.97
C THR A 81 14.23 1.03 2.81
N SER A 82 14.07 2.27 2.35
CA SER A 82 14.56 3.46 3.07
C SER A 82 13.83 3.64 4.40
N PHE A 83 12.50 3.46 4.41
CA PHE A 83 11.71 3.49 5.64
C PHE A 83 12.09 2.37 6.60
N ALA A 84 12.22 1.14 6.11
CA ALA A 84 12.65 0.00 6.91
C ALA A 84 14.02 0.23 7.54
N SER A 85 14.95 0.85 6.78
CA SER A 85 16.30 1.19 7.27
C SER A 85 16.25 2.23 8.39
N LEU A 86 15.41 3.28 8.24
CA LEU A 86 15.21 4.31 9.27
C LEU A 86 14.71 3.71 10.60
N PHE A 87 13.93 2.67 10.52
CA PHE A 87 13.28 2.07 11.69
C PHE A 87 14.04 0.89 12.29
N SER A 88 15.02 0.32 11.56
CA SER A 88 15.75 -0.89 11.98
C SER A 88 16.54 -0.71 13.27
N GLY A 89 17.02 0.51 13.56
CA GLY A 89 17.79 0.82 14.77
C GLY A 89 16.99 0.82 16.09
N ASN A 90 15.64 0.77 16.03
CA ASN A 90 14.78 1.02 17.20
C ASN A 90 14.02 -0.20 17.73
N ASN A 91 14.44 -1.41 17.43
CA ASN A 91 13.75 -2.66 17.84
C ASN A 91 12.26 -2.68 17.47
N LEU A 92 11.88 -2.07 16.34
CA LEU A 92 10.52 -2.05 15.85
C LEU A 92 10.17 -3.38 15.15
N ASN A 93 8.93 -3.82 15.32
CA ASN A 93 8.36 -4.89 14.52
C ASN A 93 7.84 -4.31 13.22
N ILE A 94 8.56 -4.52 12.13
CA ILE A 94 8.19 -4.01 10.81
C ILE A 94 7.71 -5.18 9.95
N VAL A 95 6.57 -4.98 9.30
CA VAL A 95 6.01 -5.84 8.25
C VAL A 95 5.72 -4.94 7.07
N THR A 96 5.88 -5.43 5.86
CA THR A 96 5.46 -4.72 4.65
C THR A 96 4.32 -5.45 3.98
N LEU A 97 3.39 -4.71 3.40
CA LEU A 97 2.39 -5.22 2.47
C LEU A 97 2.50 -4.41 1.19
N CYS A 98 2.78 -5.09 0.09
CA CYS A 98 3.04 -4.47 -1.20
C CYS A 98 2.10 -5.06 -2.26
N ASP A 99 1.86 -4.29 -3.29
CA ASP A 99 1.36 -4.80 -4.56
C ASP A 99 2.37 -5.76 -5.20
N TYR A 100 1.93 -6.58 -6.14
CA TYR A 100 2.79 -7.52 -6.82
C TYR A 100 2.45 -7.61 -8.30
N GLY A 101 3.19 -6.88 -9.09
CA GLY A 101 3.10 -6.91 -10.56
C GLY A 101 4.40 -7.39 -11.20
N THR A 102 4.37 -7.61 -12.52
CA THR A 102 5.54 -8.08 -13.30
C THR A 102 6.76 -7.17 -13.11
N GLY A 103 6.54 -5.84 -13.02
CA GLY A 103 7.59 -4.84 -12.80
C GLY A 103 8.18 -4.84 -11.38
N ASP A 104 7.46 -5.39 -10.41
CA ASP A 104 7.79 -5.29 -8.99
C ASP A 104 8.52 -6.52 -8.45
N LYS A 105 8.48 -7.65 -9.19
CA LYS A 105 9.10 -8.92 -8.76
C LYS A 105 10.53 -8.76 -8.25
N LYS A 106 11.39 -8.12 -9.05
CA LYS A 106 12.80 -7.90 -8.65
C LYS A 106 12.95 -7.00 -7.42
N LYS A 107 12.05 -6.03 -7.25
CA LYS A 107 12.07 -5.12 -6.10
C LYS A 107 11.63 -5.83 -4.83
N VAL A 108 10.56 -6.63 -4.91
CA VAL A 108 10.06 -7.45 -3.81
C VAL A 108 11.09 -8.50 -3.39
N GLU A 109 11.76 -9.18 -4.34
CA GLU A 109 12.83 -10.12 -4.06
C GLU A 109 13.99 -9.44 -3.33
N ARG A 110 14.46 -8.28 -3.81
CA ARG A 110 15.48 -7.49 -3.10
C ARG A 110 15.06 -7.10 -1.69
N LEU A 111 13.79 -6.73 -1.49
CA LEU A 111 13.23 -6.45 -0.17
C LEU A 111 13.30 -7.69 0.75
N ARG A 112 12.95 -8.87 0.23
CA ARG A 112 13.02 -10.13 0.96
C ARG A 112 14.44 -10.55 1.33
N GLU A 113 15.41 -10.21 0.49
CA GLU A 113 16.85 -10.46 0.74
C GLU A 113 17.47 -9.45 1.72
N THR A 114 16.81 -8.33 1.99
CA THR A 114 17.33 -7.30 2.87
C THR A 114 17.35 -7.78 4.32
N GLN A 115 18.51 -7.76 4.96
CA GLN A 115 18.66 -8.15 6.38
C GLN A 115 17.87 -7.27 7.36
N ILE A 116 17.38 -6.14 6.89
CA ILE A 116 16.60 -5.17 7.68
C ILE A 116 15.22 -5.75 8.02
N LEU A 117 14.62 -6.47 7.07
CA LEU A 117 13.32 -7.12 7.26
C LEU A 117 13.58 -8.60 7.56
N LYS A 118 13.09 -9.08 8.70
CA LYS A 118 13.17 -10.50 9.06
C LYS A 118 12.44 -11.35 8.02
N VAL A 119 12.87 -12.58 7.82
CA VAL A 119 12.22 -13.55 6.93
C VAL A 119 10.71 -13.63 7.25
N GLY A 120 9.87 -13.62 6.22
CA GLY A 120 8.42 -13.71 6.34
C GLY A 120 7.72 -12.36 6.70
N ARG A 121 8.43 -11.24 6.67
CA ARG A 121 7.85 -9.92 6.95
C ARG A 121 7.62 -9.06 5.71
N VAL A 122 7.92 -9.57 4.53
CA VAL A 122 7.56 -8.97 3.25
C VAL A 122 6.40 -9.76 2.66
N LEU A 123 5.21 -9.21 2.80
CA LEU A 123 3.96 -9.75 2.30
C LEU A 123 3.58 -9.02 1.03
N THR A 124 2.98 -9.74 0.10
CA THR A 124 2.42 -9.14 -1.12
C THR A 124 0.92 -9.45 -1.21
N ALA A 125 0.17 -8.62 -1.93
CA ALA A 125 -1.25 -8.90 -2.18
C ALA A 125 -1.44 -10.26 -2.88
N ALA A 126 -0.49 -10.66 -3.74
CA ALA A 126 -0.52 -11.96 -4.42
C ALA A 126 -0.38 -13.16 -3.47
N ASP A 127 0.25 -13.01 -2.30
CA ASP A 127 0.34 -14.09 -1.30
C ASP A 127 -1.05 -14.46 -0.74
N PHE A 128 -2.06 -13.60 -0.92
CA PHE A 128 -3.41 -13.78 -0.37
C PHE A 128 -4.51 -13.90 -1.43
N SER A 129 -4.35 -13.26 -2.60
CA SER A 129 -5.36 -13.28 -3.67
C SER A 129 -5.37 -14.58 -4.47
N GLY A 130 -4.25 -15.34 -4.43
CA GLY A 130 -4.05 -16.52 -5.28
C GLY A 130 -3.81 -16.18 -6.76
N LYS A 131 -3.66 -14.90 -7.12
CA LYS A 131 -3.36 -14.43 -8.47
C LYS A 131 -1.85 -14.31 -8.69
N PRO A 132 -1.33 -14.47 -9.92
CA PRO A 132 0.09 -14.31 -10.23
C PRO A 132 0.57 -12.87 -10.12
N GLU A 133 -0.34 -11.91 -10.23
CA GLU A 133 -0.17 -10.47 -10.00
C GLU A 133 -1.39 -9.96 -9.23
N SER A 134 -1.19 -9.05 -8.30
CA SER A 134 -2.27 -8.58 -7.45
C SER A 134 -1.93 -7.24 -6.80
N ASP A 135 -2.92 -6.37 -6.78
CA ASP A 135 -2.94 -5.17 -5.94
C ASP A 135 -3.75 -5.46 -4.67
N VAL A 136 -3.72 -4.57 -3.69
CA VAL A 136 -4.55 -4.68 -2.48
C VAL A 136 -6.03 -4.74 -2.83
N GLU A 137 -6.45 -4.08 -3.90
CA GLU A 137 -7.83 -4.09 -4.41
C GLU A 137 -8.28 -5.48 -4.89
N ASP A 138 -7.37 -6.33 -5.33
CA ASP A 138 -7.67 -7.71 -5.73
C ASP A 138 -8.04 -8.64 -4.55
N LEU A 139 -7.88 -8.17 -3.32
CA LEU A 139 -8.33 -8.87 -2.12
C LEU A 139 -9.84 -8.69 -1.88
N PHE A 140 -10.49 -7.79 -2.61
CA PHE A 140 -11.93 -7.61 -2.60
C PHE A 140 -12.59 -8.46 -3.69
N ASP A 141 -13.86 -8.71 -3.51
CA ASP A 141 -14.69 -9.21 -4.58
C ASP A 141 -14.72 -8.21 -5.74
N PRO A 142 -14.46 -8.62 -6.99
CA PRO A 142 -14.48 -7.73 -8.15
C PRO A 142 -15.76 -6.89 -8.28
N GLU A 143 -16.92 -7.46 -7.93
CA GLU A 143 -18.20 -6.72 -7.91
C GLU A 143 -18.16 -5.55 -6.94
N ILE A 144 -17.57 -5.75 -5.75
CA ILE A 144 -17.45 -4.68 -4.74
C ILE A 144 -16.56 -3.55 -5.27
N TYR A 145 -15.41 -3.90 -5.85
CA TYR A 145 -14.50 -2.89 -6.38
C TYR A 145 -15.11 -2.09 -7.54
N CYS A 146 -15.73 -2.78 -8.50
CA CYS A 146 -16.45 -2.14 -9.61
C CYS A 146 -17.59 -1.23 -9.11
N ALA A 147 -18.34 -1.66 -8.11
CA ALA A 147 -19.39 -0.83 -7.50
C ALA A 147 -18.85 0.40 -6.80
N LEU A 148 -17.72 0.29 -6.10
CA LEU A 148 -17.04 1.43 -5.47
C LEU A 148 -16.59 2.47 -6.50
N VAL A 149 -15.96 2.03 -7.61
CA VAL A 149 -15.53 2.94 -8.68
C VAL A 149 -16.73 3.57 -9.40
N THR A 150 -17.77 2.78 -9.68
CA THR A 150 -19.04 3.29 -10.26
C THR A 150 -19.63 4.41 -9.41
N ALA A 151 -19.69 4.21 -8.09
CA ALA A 151 -20.20 5.20 -7.14
C ALA A 151 -19.28 6.44 -7.06
N ALA A 152 -17.96 6.25 -7.03
CA ALA A 152 -16.98 7.34 -6.98
C ALA A 152 -17.04 8.24 -8.23
N LEU A 153 -17.32 7.65 -9.40
CA LEU A 153 -17.50 8.38 -10.66
C LEU A 153 -18.93 8.92 -10.85
N GLY A 154 -19.84 8.69 -9.92
CA GLY A 154 -21.23 9.13 -10.04
C GLY A 154 -21.97 8.52 -11.23
N LEU A 155 -21.58 7.35 -11.70
CA LEU A 155 -22.19 6.73 -12.87
C LEU A 155 -23.59 6.22 -12.55
N GLU A 156 -24.53 6.42 -13.50
CA GLU A 156 -25.88 5.88 -13.41
C GLU A 156 -25.86 4.35 -13.52
N LYS A 157 -26.93 3.70 -13.03
CA LYS A 157 -27.04 2.22 -13.02
C LYS A 157 -26.86 1.58 -14.39
N ASN A 158 -27.33 2.22 -15.46
CA ASN A 158 -27.18 1.74 -16.84
C ASN A 158 -25.76 1.89 -17.41
N ARG A 159 -24.88 2.58 -16.68
CA ARG A 159 -23.46 2.80 -17.00
C ARG A 159 -22.55 2.26 -15.90
N ALA A 160 -23.07 1.46 -14.99
CA ALA A 160 -22.29 0.85 -13.92
C ALA A 160 -21.20 -0.06 -14.50
N ILE A 161 -20.01 0.04 -13.94
CA ILE A 161 -18.89 -0.82 -14.32
C ILE A 161 -19.15 -2.21 -13.76
N THR A 162 -19.06 -3.23 -14.61
CA THR A 162 -19.19 -4.64 -14.18
C THR A 162 -17.84 -5.35 -14.27
N PRO A 163 -17.63 -6.45 -13.52
CA PRO A 163 -16.42 -7.27 -13.66
C PRO A 163 -16.21 -7.78 -15.10
N GLU A 164 -17.30 -8.14 -15.80
CA GLU A 164 -17.25 -8.61 -17.19
C GLU A 164 -16.77 -7.50 -18.15
N ASP A 165 -17.21 -6.26 -17.94
CA ASP A 165 -16.74 -5.11 -18.73
C ASP A 165 -15.26 -4.85 -18.46
N ALA A 166 -14.84 -4.94 -17.20
CA ALA A 166 -13.46 -4.76 -16.78
C ALA A 166 -12.54 -5.82 -17.42
N GLU A 167 -12.92 -7.10 -17.35
CA GLU A 167 -12.17 -8.20 -17.97
C GLU A 167 -12.07 -8.06 -19.49
N LYS A 168 -13.16 -7.68 -20.16
CA LYS A 168 -13.17 -7.44 -21.60
C LYS A 168 -12.28 -6.26 -22.02
N ALA A 169 -12.23 -5.22 -21.20
CA ALA A 169 -11.44 -4.02 -21.51
C ALA A 169 -9.93 -4.25 -21.42
N ALA A 170 -9.48 -5.17 -20.55
CA ALA A 170 -8.07 -5.52 -20.42
C ALA A 170 -7.90 -7.01 -20.07
N PRO A 171 -8.08 -7.91 -21.04
CA PRO A 171 -8.02 -9.36 -20.82
C PRO A 171 -6.61 -9.88 -20.51
N ASP A 172 -5.58 -9.10 -20.84
CA ASP A 172 -4.18 -9.48 -20.67
C ASP A 172 -3.67 -9.28 -19.20
N THR A 173 -4.49 -8.73 -18.33
CA THR A 173 -4.15 -8.54 -16.91
C THR A 173 -5.18 -9.17 -15.98
N VAL A 174 -4.69 -9.72 -14.87
CA VAL A 174 -5.53 -10.28 -13.80
C VAL A 174 -5.84 -9.27 -12.69
N ARG A 175 -5.23 -8.07 -12.77
CA ARG A 175 -5.35 -7.02 -11.76
C ARG A 175 -6.61 -6.20 -12.00
N ILE A 176 -7.53 -6.21 -11.06
CA ILE A 176 -8.81 -5.50 -11.18
C ILE A 176 -8.64 -4.00 -11.38
N THR A 177 -7.65 -3.39 -10.76
CA THR A 177 -7.35 -1.96 -10.94
C THR A 177 -7.05 -1.62 -12.39
N LYS A 178 -6.24 -2.43 -13.08
CA LYS A 178 -5.87 -2.24 -14.49
C LYS A 178 -7.04 -2.47 -15.42
N GLN A 179 -7.86 -3.46 -15.13
CA GLN A 179 -9.07 -3.77 -15.88
C GLN A 179 -10.07 -2.62 -15.80
N VAL A 180 -10.36 -2.14 -14.60
CA VAL A 180 -11.28 -1.01 -14.37
C VAL A 180 -10.70 0.29 -14.93
N GLU A 181 -9.40 0.53 -14.79
CA GLU A 181 -8.73 1.68 -15.42
C GLU A 181 -8.93 1.71 -16.95
N ALA A 182 -8.88 0.56 -17.61
CA ALA A 182 -9.12 0.46 -19.05
C ALA A 182 -10.58 0.84 -19.40
N VAL A 183 -11.55 0.41 -18.62
CA VAL A 183 -12.95 0.83 -18.78
C VAL A 183 -13.06 2.36 -18.60
N CYS A 184 -12.48 2.91 -17.53
CA CYS A 184 -12.55 4.35 -17.25
C CYS A 184 -11.94 5.19 -18.37
N ARG A 185 -10.84 4.74 -18.98
CA ARG A 185 -10.23 5.44 -20.14
C ARG A 185 -11.11 5.45 -21.39
N ALA A 186 -12.01 4.48 -21.53
CA ALA A 186 -12.95 4.39 -22.63
C ALA A 186 -14.24 5.19 -22.41
N LEU A 187 -14.44 5.72 -21.19
CA LEU A 187 -15.60 6.58 -20.90
C LEU A 187 -15.50 7.91 -21.67
N PRO A 188 -16.63 8.48 -22.09
CA PRO A 188 -16.64 9.81 -22.72
C PRO A 188 -16.04 10.87 -21.80
N PRO A 189 -15.35 11.91 -22.38
CA PRO A 189 -14.68 12.96 -21.59
C PRO A 189 -15.61 13.83 -20.75
N GLU A 190 -16.93 13.74 -20.93
CA GLU A 190 -17.96 14.43 -20.12
C GLU A 190 -18.39 13.61 -18.88
N THR A 191 -17.77 12.45 -18.66
CA THR A 191 -17.99 11.66 -17.43
C THR A 191 -17.25 12.36 -16.30
N PRO A 192 -17.92 12.71 -15.18
CA PRO A 192 -17.31 13.47 -14.09
C PRO A 192 -16.10 12.78 -13.48
#